data_5d8030c0fbba83941d2da36a59688058
#
_entry.id   5d8030c0fbba83941d2da36a59688058
#
_cell.length_a   1.000
_cell.length_b   1.000
_cell.length_c   1.000
_cell.angle_alpha   90.00
_cell.angle_beta   90.00
_cell.angle_gamma   90.00
#
_symmetry.space_group_name_H-M   'P 1'
#
loop_
_entity.id
_entity.type
_entity.pdbx_description
1 polymer ?
#
loop_
_entity_poly.entity_id
_entity_poly.type
_entity_poly.pdbx_seq_one_letter_code
_entity_poly.pdbx_strand_id
1 'polypeptide(L)'
;MLTQSLAVVLRALRKTRELTQERLPSSRSYAFALEAGTPKNISLGKLRELSKSLEITPLALMVLCESIESGQDSLDVIGKLKEELRHLRSIGLDEEIREEQRSSSLVSKAKAREIADSNRLAVKRLKEEGKSRKEVAEALGISKSSVQRFWV
;
A
#
# COMPACT_ATOMS: atom_id res chain seq x y z
N MET A 1 0.99 22.42 6.58
CA MET A 1 1.32 21.39 5.56
C MET A 1 1.51 20.04 6.24
N LEU A 2 0.83 19.01 5.80
CA LEU A 2 0.75 17.68 6.45
C LEU A 2 2.10 17.03 6.80
N THR A 3 3.13 17.25 5.98
CA THR A 3 4.48 16.75 6.24
C THR A 3 5.19 17.42 7.40
N GLN A 4 4.92 18.70 7.65
CA GLN A 4 5.45 19.40 8.82
C GLN A 4 4.75 18.95 10.10
N SER A 5 3.43 18.79 10.05
CA SER A 5 2.64 18.23 11.16
C SER A 5 3.10 16.81 11.48
N LEU A 6 3.35 15.97 10.46
CA LEU A 6 3.93 14.66 10.63
C LEU A 6 5.30 14.70 11.34
N ALA A 7 6.18 15.60 10.95
CA ALA A 7 7.48 15.74 11.61
C ALA A 7 7.35 16.08 13.10
N VAL A 8 6.40 16.95 13.46
CA VAL A 8 6.11 17.29 14.86
C VAL A 8 5.59 16.07 15.61
N VAL A 9 4.59 15.36 15.04
CA VAL A 9 4.00 14.16 15.65
C VAL A 9 5.04 13.05 15.85
N LEU A 10 5.89 12.79 14.84
CA LEU A 10 6.96 11.78 14.93
C LEU A 10 7.94 12.09 16.08
N ARG A 11 8.39 13.32 16.18
CA ARG A 11 9.29 13.75 17.27
C ARG A 11 8.63 13.64 18.63
N ALA A 12 7.35 14.04 18.75
CA ALA A 12 6.61 13.95 20.00
C ALA A 12 6.42 12.50 20.44
N LEU A 13 5.93 11.64 19.55
CA LEU A 13 5.72 10.22 19.83
C LEU A 13 7.02 9.50 20.18
N ARG A 14 8.09 9.79 19.45
CA ARG A 14 9.41 9.21 19.75
C ARG A 14 9.89 9.61 21.14
N LYS A 15 9.79 10.89 21.49
CA LYS A 15 10.18 11.38 22.84
C LYS A 15 9.34 10.76 23.95
N THR A 16 8.02 10.73 23.77
CA THR A 16 7.10 10.16 24.77
C THR A 16 7.33 8.66 25.02
N ARG A 17 7.81 7.93 23.99
CA ARG A 17 8.09 6.50 24.08
C ARG A 17 9.56 6.16 24.26
N GLU A 18 10.41 7.15 24.48
CA GLU A 18 11.87 7.00 24.67
C GLU A 18 12.55 6.23 23.54
N LEU A 19 12.01 6.34 22.31
CA LEU A 19 12.54 5.64 21.14
C LEU A 19 13.71 6.42 20.53
N THR A 20 14.77 5.69 20.19
CA THR A 20 15.87 6.25 19.39
C THR A 20 15.48 6.41 17.92
N GLN A 21 16.11 7.33 17.18
CA GLN A 21 15.86 7.50 15.73
C GLN A 21 16.13 6.21 14.93
N GLU A 22 17.01 5.34 15.44
CA GLU A 22 17.39 4.06 14.80
C GLU A 22 16.27 3.02 14.82
N ARG A 23 15.27 3.18 15.68
CA ARG A 23 14.07 2.32 15.71
C ARG A 23 13.01 2.68 14.67
N LEU A 24 13.15 3.82 13.99
CA LEU A 24 12.27 4.14 12.87
C LEU A 24 12.65 3.28 11.65
N PRO A 25 11.68 2.73 10.89
CA PRO A 25 11.91 1.78 9.79
C PRO A 25 12.41 2.50 8.54
N SER A 26 13.61 3.03 8.58
CA SER A 26 14.23 3.74 7.47
C SER A 26 15.71 3.94 7.74
N SER A 27 16.48 4.28 6.71
CA SER A 27 17.84 4.71 6.92
C SER A 27 17.87 5.90 7.88
N ARG A 28 18.92 6.00 8.69
CA ARG A 28 19.11 7.09 9.66
C ARG A 28 18.93 8.48 9.01
N SER A 29 19.44 8.65 7.79
CA SER A 29 19.29 9.89 7.02
C SER A 29 17.83 10.19 6.64
N TYR A 30 17.02 9.19 6.30
CA TYR A 30 15.61 9.38 5.97
C TYR A 30 14.76 9.67 7.22
N ALA A 31 15.04 9.01 8.35
CA ALA A 31 14.39 9.31 9.63
C ALA A 31 14.65 10.75 10.06
N PHE A 32 15.91 11.20 9.93
CA PHE A 32 16.29 12.59 10.17
C PHE A 32 15.57 13.57 9.23
N ALA A 33 15.52 13.26 7.93
CA ALA A 33 14.81 14.08 6.94
C ALA A 33 13.31 14.19 7.24
N LEU A 34 12.66 13.07 7.66
CA LEU A 34 11.25 13.07 8.07
C LEU A 34 11.00 13.96 9.29
N GLU A 35 11.83 13.86 10.33
CA GLU A 35 11.73 14.70 11.53
C GLU A 35 12.09 16.17 11.27
N ALA A 36 12.86 16.44 10.22
CA ALA A 36 13.13 17.80 9.73
C ALA A 36 12.01 18.36 8.84
N GLY A 37 11.00 17.53 8.48
CA GLY A 37 9.92 17.95 7.58
C GLY A 37 10.35 18.18 6.13
N THR A 38 11.49 17.61 5.72
CA THR A 38 12.09 17.83 4.39
C THR A 38 11.38 17.10 3.24
N PRO A 39 10.88 15.84 3.40
CA PRO A 39 10.18 15.16 2.32
C PRO A 39 8.86 15.86 1.98
N LYS A 40 8.68 16.24 0.72
CA LYS A 40 7.43 16.86 0.26
C LYS A 40 6.25 15.87 0.25
N ASN A 41 6.52 14.58 0.05
CA ASN A 41 5.51 13.54 -0.03
C ASN A 41 5.96 12.29 0.73
N ILE A 42 4.99 11.60 1.31
CA ILE A 42 5.17 10.29 1.92
C ILE A 42 4.16 9.31 1.29
N SER A 43 4.62 8.11 0.92
CA SER A 43 3.72 7.08 0.41
C SER A 43 2.89 6.45 1.55
N LEU A 44 1.69 5.93 1.22
CA LEU A 44 0.86 5.19 2.16
C LEU A 44 1.57 3.97 2.76
N GLY A 45 2.42 3.30 1.97
CA GLY A 45 3.25 2.20 2.45
C GLY A 45 4.21 2.65 3.53
N LYS A 46 4.89 3.79 3.33
CA LYS A 46 5.82 4.35 4.30
C LYS A 46 5.13 4.85 5.57
N LEU A 47 3.93 5.45 5.42
CA LEU A 47 3.09 5.84 6.56
C LEU A 47 2.73 4.61 7.42
N ARG A 48 2.37 3.48 6.79
CA ARG A 48 2.06 2.22 7.48
C ARG A 48 3.28 1.66 8.24
N GLU A 49 4.47 1.69 7.62
CA GLU A 49 5.71 1.25 8.27
C GLU A 49 6.05 2.10 9.50
N LEU A 50 5.98 3.44 9.37
CA LEU A 50 6.19 4.37 10.48
C LEU A 50 5.21 4.14 11.61
N SER A 51 3.93 4.00 11.31
CA SER A 51 2.89 3.74 12.31
C SER A 51 3.15 2.44 13.06
N LYS A 52 3.55 1.38 12.34
CA LYS A 52 3.90 0.10 12.96
C LYS A 52 5.08 0.22 13.93
N SER A 53 6.14 0.94 13.57
CA SER A 53 7.30 1.13 14.45
C SER A 53 6.99 2.00 15.66
N LEU A 54 6.00 2.87 15.54
CA LEU A 54 5.49 3.70 16.63
C LEU A 54 4.35 3.03 17.41
N GLU A 55 4.01 1.78 17.09
CA GLU A 55 2.93 1.01 17.73
C GLU A 55 1.59 1.76 17.80
N ILE A 56 1.26 2.50 16.74
CA ILE A 56 -0.02 3.18 16.55
C ILE A 56 -0.62 2.79 15.20
N THR A 57 -1.90 3.07 15.00
CA THR A 57 -2.51 2.87 13.68
C THR A 57 -2.14 4.02 12.73
N PRO A 58 -2.08 3.80 11.41
CA PRO A 58 -1.91 4.89 10.43
C PRO A 58 -2.99 5.96 10.55
N LEU A 59 -4.22 5.58 10.89
CA LEU A 59 -5.32 6.52 11.11
C LEU A 59 -5.06 7.41 12.32
N ALA A 60 -4.59 6.86 13.44
CA ALA A 60 -4.23 7.66 14.61
C ALA A 60 -3.11 8.66 14.28
N LEU A 61 -2.09 8.23 13.51
CA LEU A 61 -1.04 9.12 13.05
C LEU A 61 -1.59 10.27 12.19
N MET A 62 -2.52 9.97 11.27
CA MET A 62 -3.17 10.98 10.42
C MET A 62 -4.04 11.95 11.23
N VAL A 63 -4.83 11.46 12.20
CA VAL A 63 -5.64 12.30 13.09
C VAL A 63 -4.76 13.26 13.90
N LEU A 64 -3.63 12.80 14.41
CA LEU A 64 -2.69 13.66 15.13
C LEU A 64 -2.07 14.74 14.22
N CYS A 65 -1.76 14.40 12.96
CA CYS A 65 -1.29 15.38 11.99
C CYS A 65 -2.35 16.43 11.67
N GLU A 66 -3.59 16.00 11.46
CA GLU A 66 -4.73 16.88 11.19
C GLU A 66 -5.06 17.79 12.38
N SER A 67 -4.98 17.27 13.61
CA SER A 67 -5.13 18.04 14.84
C SER A 67 -4.16 19.21 14.90
N ILE A 68 -2.88 18.97 14.57
CA ILE A 68 -1.86 20.04 14.52
C ILE A 68 -2.16 21.04 13.40
N GLU A 69 -2.54 20.57 12.22
CA GLU A 69 -2.75 21.42 11.05
C GLU A 69 -3.98 22.30 11.19
N SER A 70 -5.07 21.76 11.76
CA SER A 70 -6.31 22.48 12.01
C SER A 70 -6.32 23.28 13.32
N GLY A 71 -5.38 23.04 14.23
CA GLY A 71 -5.36 23.62 15.57
C GLY A 71 -6.49 23.11 16.49
N GLN A 72 -7.10 21.95 16.16
CA GLN A 72 -8.21 21.36 16.91
C GLN A 72 -7.70 20.22 17.79
N ASP A 73 -8.49 19.89 18.83
CA ASP A 73 -8.23 18.68 19.60
C ASP A 73 -8.42 17.42 18.74
N SER A 74 -7.61 16.39 18.96
CA SER A 74 -7.66 15.16 18.16
C SER A 74 -9.00 14.42 18.28
N LEU A 75 -9.70 14.52 19.41
CA LEU A 75 -11.02 13.93 19.59
C LEU A 75 -12.10 14.70 18.81
N ASP A 76 -11.96 16.02 18.68
CA ASP A 76 -12.83 16.84 17.83
C ASP A 76 -12.64 16.51 16.34
N VAL A 77 -11.39 16.28 15.90
CA VAL A 77 -11.08 15.80 14.55
C VAL A 77 -11.76 14.45 14.29
N ILE A 78 -11.67 13.51 15.24
CA ILE A 78 -12.38 12.22 15.16
C ILE A 78 -13.90 12.41 15.09
N GLY A 79 -14.45 13.34 15.88
CA GLY A 79 -15.88 13.67 15.84
C GLY A 79 -16.31 14.10 14.43
N LYS A 80 -15.61 15.03 13.82
CA LYS A 80 -15.87 15.49 12.44
C LYS A 80 -15.75 14.38 11.41
N LEU A 81 -14.67 13.60 11.47
CA LEU A 81 -14.48 12.45 10.60
C LEU A 81 -15.63 11.43 10.70
N LYS A 82 -16.13 11.21 11.91
CA LYS A 82 -17.27 10.31 12.14
C LYS A 82 -18.55 10.82 11.48
N GLU A 83 -18.82 12.12 11.54
CA GLU A 83 -19.97 12.72 10.86
C GLU A 83 -19.83 12.66 9.33
N GLU A 84 -18.65 12.93 8.81
CA GLU A 84 -18.34 12.81 7.38
C GLU A 84 -18.57 11.36 6.88
N LEU A 85 -18.06 10.37 7.60
CA LEU A 85 -18.25 8.96 7.26
C LEU A 85 -19.73 8.54 7.34
N ARG A 86 -20.51 9.08 8.30
CA ARG A 86 -21.95 8.84 8.34
C ARG A 86 -22.66 9.43 7.13
N HIS A 87 -22.30 10.65 6.75
CA HIS A 87 -22.83 11.28 5.55
C HIS A 87 -22.50 10.47 4.29
N LEU A 88 -21.24 10.09 4.09
CA LEU A 88 -20.81 9.26 2.96
C LEU A 88 -21.55 7.92 2.92
N ARG A 89 -21.79 7.30 4.08
CA ARG A 89 -22.61 6.09 4.18
C ARG A 89 -24.07 6.35 3.78
N SER A 90 -24.65 7.47 4.18
CA SER A 90 -26.05 7.80 3.86
C SER A 90 -26.29 8.02 2.36
N ILE A 91 -25.28 8.40 1.59
CA ILE A 91 -25.34 8.54 0.14
C ILE A 91 -24.96 7.24 -0.61
N GLY A 92 -24.78 6.11 0.10
CA GLY A 92 -24.57 4.79 -0.50
C GLY A 92 -23.12 4.43 -0.81
N LEU A 93 -22.13 5.20 -0.35
CA LEU A 93 -20.70 4.95 -0.66
C LEU A 93 -20.23 3.54 -0.25
N ASP A 94 -20.73 3.00 0.87
CA ASP A 94 -20.35 1.66 1.32
C ASP A 94 -20.73 0.56 0.30
N GLU A 95 -21.89 0.70 -0.36
CA GLU A 95 -22.33 -0.24 -1.38
C GLU A 95 -21.51 -0.10 -2.67
N GLU A 96 -21.23 1.14 -3.08
CA GLU A 96 -20.39 1.41 -4.24
C GLU A 96 -18.98 0.84 -4.06
N ILE A 97 -18.36 1.03 -2.89
CA ILE A 97 -17.04 0.45 -2.59
C ILE A 97 -17.08 -1.08 -2.67
N ARG A 98 -18.14 -1.74 -2.16
CA ARG A 98 -18.26 -3.19 -2.24
C ARG A 98 -18.40 -3.68 -3.69
N GLU A 99 -19.17 -2.97 -4.49
CA GLU A 99 -19.36 -3.32 -5.90
C GLU A 99 -18.06 -3.15 -6.70
N GLU A 100 -17.35 -2.05 -6.49
CA GLU A 100 -16.04 -1.82 -7.08
C GLU A 100 -15.01 -2.89 -6.65
N GLN A 101 -15.03 -3.31 -5.40
CA GLN A 101 -14.16 -4.40 -4.94
C GLN A 101 -14.49 -5.73 -5.63
N ARG A 102 -15.78 -6.05 -5.83
CA ARG A 102 -16.22 -7.27 -6.54
C ARG A 102 -15.82 -7.21 -8.01
N SER A 103 -16.12 -6.12 -8.70
CA SER A 103 -15.81 -5.93 -10.12
C SER A 103 -14.29 -5.95 -10.37
N SER A 104 -13.51 -5.25 -9.57
CA SER A 104 -12.05 -5.25 -9.65
C SER A 104 -11.45 -6.65 -9.41
N SER A 105 -11.99 -7.41 -8.44
CA SER A 105 -11.56 -8.79 -8.19
C SER A 105 -11.91 -9.73 -9.34
N LEU A 106 -13.09 -9.59 -9.95
CA LEU A 106 -13.52 -10.40 -11.09
C LEU A 106 -12.71 -10.11 -12.34
N VAL A 107 -12.48 -8.83 -12.65
CA VAL A 107 -11.66 -8.40 -13.79
C VAL A 107 -10.21 -8.88 -13.63
N SER A 108 -9.63 -8.78 -12.45
CA SER A 108 -8.28 -9.28 -12.18
C SER A 108 -8.18 -10.80 -12.37
N LYS A 109 -9.17 -11.59 -11.89
CA LYS A 109 -9.21 -13.04 -12.07
C LYS A 109 -9.44 -13.45 -13.52
N ALA A 110 -10.31 -12.75 -14.25
CA ALA A 110 -10.56 -13.00 -15.67
C ALA A 110 -9.29 -12.74 -16.49
N LYS A 111 -8.64 -11.61 -16.30
CA LYS A 111 -7.38 -11.25 -16.97
C LYS A 111 -6.25 -12.23 -16.65
N ALA A 112 -6.13 -12.67 -15.39
CA ALA A 112 -5.14 -13.67 -15.01
C ALA A 112 -5.38 -15.04 -15.67
N ARG A 113 -6.65 -15.45 -15.84
CA ARG A 113 -7.02 -16.67 -16.59
C ARG A 113 -6.69 -16.55 -18.07
N GLU A 114 -7.06 -15.45 -18.69
CA GLU A 114 -6.77 -15.18 -20.11
C GLU A 114 -5.25 -15.23 -20.39
N ILE A 115 -4.45 -14.58 -19.54
CA ILE A 115 -2.98 -14.62 -19.64
C ILE A 115 -2.46 -16.05 -19.44
N ALA A 116 -3.02 -16.82 -18.49
CA ALA A 116 -2.61 -18.19 -18.24
C ALA A 116 -2.95 -19.11 -19.44
N ASP A 117 -4.11 -18.95 -20.04
CA ASP A 117 -4.56 -19.74 -21.21
C ASP A 117 -3.73 -19.39 -22.45
N SER A 118 -3.45 -18.10 -22.68
CA SER A 118 -2.55 -17.64 -23.75
C SER A 118 -1.16 -18.23 -23.58
N ASN A 119 -0.59 -18.17 -22.38
CA ASN A 119 0.72 -18.76 -22.09
C ASN A 119 0.72 -20.28 -22.26
N ARG A 120 -0.35 -20.98 -21.89
CA ARG A 120 -0.48 -22.44 -22.10
C ARG A 120 -0.43 -22.80 -23.59
N LEU A 121 -1.16 -22.08 -24.41
CA LEU A 121 -1.17 -22.28 -25.87
C LEU A 121 0.22 -22.00 -26.49
N ALA A 122 0.86 -20.91 -26.06
CA ALA A 122 2.19 -20.54 -26.54
C ALA A 122 3.25 -21.59 -26.14
N VAL A 123 3.22 -22.08 -24.89
CA VAL A 123 4.11 -23.16 -24.41
C VAL A 123 3.91 -24.44 -25.25
N LYS A 124 2.65 -24.84 -25.51
CA LYS A 124 2.35 -26.02 -26.31
C LYS A 124 2.90 -25.89 -27.74
N ARG A 125 2.69 -24.76 -28.38
CA ARG A 125 3.20 -24.49 -29.72
C ARG A 125 4.72 -24.57 -29.79
N LEU A 126 5.43 -23.89 -28.88
CA LEU A 126 6.89 -23.91 -28.84
C LEU A 126 7.47 -25.29 -28.49
N LYS A 127 6.74 -26.10 -27.70
CA LYS A 127 7.07 -27.52 -27.45
C LYS A 127 6.98 -28.36 -28.73
N GLU A 128 5.91 -28.16 -29.53
CA GLU A 128 5.72 -28.85 -30.83
C GLU A 128 6.80 -28.43 -31.85
N GLU A 129 7.30 -27.21 -31.76
CA GLU A 129 8.46 -26.71 -32.54
C GLU A 129 9.81 -27.28 -32.04
N GLY A 130 9.83 -28.16 -31.05
CA GLY A 130 11.03 -28.83 -30.52
C GLY A 130 11.87 -28.02 -29.58
N LYS A 131 11.39 -26.88 -29.09
CA LYS A 131 12.12 -26.02 -28.14
C LYS A 131 12.18 -26.64 -26.74
N SER A 132 13.32 -26.46 -26.07
CA SER A 132 13.51 -26.86 -24.68
C SER A 132 12.74 -25.95 -23.72
N ARG A 133 12.45 -26.43 -22.51
CA ARG A 133 11.77 -25.64 -21.45
C ARG A 133 12.49 -24.32 -21.12
N LYS A 134 13.83 -24.32 -21.24
CA LYS A 134 14.63 -23.11 -20.97
C LYS A 134 14.41 -22.07 -22.07
N GLU A 135 14.48 -22.47 -23.33
CA GLU A 135 14.22 -21.59 -24.46
C GLU A 135 12.81 -21.05 -24.48
N VAL A 136 11.82 -21.87 -24.09
CA VAL A 136 10.41 -21.43 -23.95
C VAL A 136 10.24 -20.40 -22.83
N ALA A 137 10.90 -20.58 -21.69
CA ALA A 137 10.86 -19.62 -20.59
C ALA A 137 11.43 -18.26 -21.00
N GLU A 138 12.55 -18.28 -21.71
CA GLU A 138 13.23 -17.07 -22.24
C GLU A 138 12.37 -16.39 -23.33
N ALA A 139 11.84 -17.15 -24.28
CA ALA A 139 11.04 -16.63 -25.38
C ALA A 139 9.71 -15.99 -24.92
N LEU A 140 9.07 -16.52 -23.89
CA LEU A 140 7.80 -16.03 -23.38
C LEU A 140 7.94 -15.06 -22.18
N GLY A 141 9.15 -14.87 -21.65
CA GLY A 141 9.40 -14.04 -20.49
C GLY A 141 8.70 -14.52 -19.22
N ILE A 142 8.42 -15.84 -19.09
CA ILE A 142 7.74 -16.42 -17.94
C ILE A 142 8.68 -17.32 -17.11
N SER A 143 8.33 -17.54 -15.85
CA SER A 143 9.16 -18.36 -14.97
C SER A 143 9.24 -19.82 -15.42
N LYS A 144 10.35 -20.50 -15.14
CA LYS A 144 10.52 -21.94 -15.40
C LYS A 144 9.42 -22.80 -14.75
N SER A 145 8.96 -22.42 -13.55
CA SER A 145 7.86 -23.08 -12.87
C SER A 145 6.51 -22.92 -13.61
N SER A 146 6.29 -21.76 -14.25
CA SER A 146 5.11 -21.55 -15.11
C SER A 146 5.19 -22.42 -16.37
N VAL A 147 6.35 -22.48 -17.03
CA VAL A 147 6.57 -23.38 -18.18
C VAL A 147 6.34 -24.82 -17.77
N GLN A 148 6.89 -25.28 -16.65
CA GLN A 148 6.70 -26.64 -16.11
C GLN A 148 5.22 -26.97 -15.95
N ARG A 149 4.44 -26.06 -15.37
CA ARG A 149 2.99 -26.23 -15.17
C ARG A 149 2.20 -26.35 -16.47
N PHE A 150 2.63 -25.66 -17.54
CA PHE A 150 1.96 -25.64 -18.83
C PHE A 150 2.54 -26.66 -19.83
N TRP A 151 3.58 -27.39 -19.46
CA TRP A 151 4.30 -28.33 -20.34
C TRP A 151 3.56 -29.64 -20.63
N VAL A 152 2.42 -29.89 -19.96
CA VAL A 152 1.63 -31.14 -20.01
C VAL A 152 1.13 -31.45 -21.41
#